data_332abc363f036c237b5dc176626f8a7e
#
_entry.id   332abc363f036c237b5dc176626f8a7e
#
_cell.length_a   1.000
_cell.length_b   1.000
_cell.length_c   1.000
_cell.angle_alpha   90.00
_cell.angle_beta   90.00
_cell.angle_gamma   90.00
#
_symmetry.space_group_name_H-M   'P 1'
#
loop_
_entity.id
_entity.type
_entity.pdbx_description
1 polymer ?
#
loop_
_entity_poly.entity_id
_entity_poly.type
_entity_poly.pdbx_seq_one_letter_code
_entity_poly.pdbx_strand_id
1 'polypeptide(L)'
;MADLRAQDDARRGVLSLTREEMEAVALEGRQVAGPLGRETALRVLREGELVVVGRLLSASNATFFGLVEERGSDGRPGIVASCVYKPIRGERPLRDFPDGTLACREVAAHAVSEASGWDLIPPTVMRDGPFGEGMAQLWMEVDESVDMMVVVGDDSPALRRMAVMDAVLNNADRKGGHLLPLSDGRILGVDNGLCFAVEPKLRTVLWQWRGLPLDDQEVAVVAHLGELMETSLGEQLGELLTPAEVAATTRRIDGLLRHRRFPLPDPNRPAVPWPPF
;
A
#
# COMPACT_ATOMS: atom_id res chain seq x y z
N MET A 1 -13.56 -3.75 -23.94
CA MET A 1 -13.90 -3.42 -22.54
C MET A 1 -13.12 -2.23 -22.00
N ALA A 2 -11.84 -2.02 -22.34
CA ALA A 2 -11.08 -0.81 -21.97
C ALA A 2 -11.69 0.48 -22.56
N ASP A 3 -12.20 0.42 -23.78
CA ASP A 3 -12.77 1.57 -24.51
C ASP A 3 -14.09 2.10 -23.90
N LEU A 4 -14.93 1.21 -23.35
CA LEU A 4 -16.19 1.60 -22.69
C LEU A 4 -15.96 2.33 -21.35
N ARG A 5 -14.86 2.00 -20.64
CA ARG A 5 -14.50 2.67 -19.38
C ARG A 5 -13.88 4.04 -19.62
N ALA A 6 -13.02 4.20 -20.63
CA ALA A 6 -12.50 5.49 -21.04
C ALA A 6 -13.62 6.44 -21.47
N GLN A 7 -14.67 5.94 -22.12
CA GLN A 7 -15.84 6.74 -22.50
C GLN A 7 -16.72 7.13 -21.30
N ASP A 8 -16.79 6.30 -20.25
CA ASP A 8 -17.56 6.59 -19.03
C ASP A 8 -16.83 7.62 -18.14
N ASP A 9 -15.50 7.54 -18.07
CA ASP A 9 -14.65 8.51 -17.38
C ASP A 9 -14.68 9.89 -18.10
N ALA A 10 -14.64 9.91 -19.44
CA ALA A 10 -14.77 11.13 -20.23
C ALA A 10 -16.14 11.82 -20.03
N ARG A 11 -17.21 11.05 -19.85
CA ARG A 11 -18.55 11.59 -19.53
C ARG A 11 -18.63 12.21 -18.15
N ARG A 12 -17.72 11.86 -17.23
CA ARG A 12 -17.63 12.40 -15.85
C ARG A 12 -16.61 13.53 -15.71
N GLY A 13 -15.95 13.93 -16.81
CA GLY A 13 -14.97 15.02 -16.81
C GLY A 13 -13.63 14.65 -16.15
N VAL A 14 -13.34 13.36 -15.98
CA VAL A 14 -12.06 12.88 -15.42
C VAL A 14 -11.01 12.84 -16.52
N LEU A 15 -9.94 13.60 -16.35
CA LEU A 15 -8.83 13.67 -17.29
C LEU A 15 -7.90 12.46 -17.13
N SER A 16 -7.42 11.91 -18.25
CA SER A 16 -6.33 10.94 -18.26
C SER A 16 -5.03 11.73 -18.36
N LEU A 17 -4.37 11.93 -17.23
CA LEU A 17 -3.16 12.73 -17.08
C LEU A 17 -1.95 11.86 -16.75
N THR A 18 -0.77 12.30 -17.16
CA THR A 18 0.50 11.80 -16.64
C THR A 18 0.70 12.26 -15.18
N ARG A 19 1.67 11.67 -14.48
CA ARG A 19 2.01 12.07 -13.10
C ARG A 19 2.36 13.55 -13.03
N GLU A 20 3.24 14.04 -13.90
CA GLU A 20 3.67 15.45 -13.96
C GLU A 20 2.51 16.41 -14.22
N GLU A 21 1.61 16.05 -15.13
CA GLU A 21 0.41 16.85 -15.42
C GLU A 21 -0.55 16.88 -14.23
N MET A 22 -0.69 15.79 -13.47
CA MET A 22 -1.52 15.73 -12.26
C MET A 22 -0.96 16.61 -11.15
N GLU A 23 0.35 16.54 -10.93
CA GLU A 23 1.04 17.37 -9.93
C GLU A 23 0.94 18.85 -10.32
N ALA A 24 1.11 19.21 -11.59
CA ALA A 24 0.98 20.57 -12.07
C ALA A 24 -0.45 21.13 -11.89
N VAL A 25 -1.48 20.35 -12.25
CA VAL A 25 -2.89 20.75 -12.09
C VAL A 25 -3.26 20.86 -10.60
N ALA A 26 -2.73 19.96 -9.75
CA ALA A 26 -2.98 20.00 -8.32
C ALA A 26 -2.43 21.27 -7.67
N LEU A 27 -1.32 21.80 -8.19
CA LEU A 27 -0.65 22.99 -7.68
C LEU A 27 -1.24 24.30 -8.20
N GLU A 28 -2.10 24.29 -9.24
CA GLU A 28 -2.74 25.50 -9.76
C GLU A 28 -3.64 26.17 -8.70
N GLY A 29 -3.06 27.17 -8.02
CA GLY A 29 -3.77 28.01 -7.03
C GLY A 29 -3.99 27.35 -5.65
N ARG A 30 -3.40 26.17 -5.38
CA ARG A 30 -3.48 25.46 -4.11
C ARG A 30 -2.09 25.23 -3.54
N GLN A 31 -1.93 25.46 -2.25
CA GLN A 31 -0.71 25.12 -1.54
C GLN A 31 -0.90 23.72 -0.94
N VAL A 32 -0.36 22.69 -1.61
CA VAL A 32 -0.31 21.35 -1.03
C VAL A 32 0.61 21.39 0.19
N ALA A 33 0.16 20.83 1.29
CA ALA A 33 0.96 20.76 2.50
C ALA A 33 2.23 19.94 2.23
N GLY A 34 3.36 20.41 2.76
CA GLY A 34 4.60 19.62 2.80
C GLY A 34 4.41 18.30 3.59
N PRO A 35 5.50 17.60 3.94
CA PRO A 35 5.40 16.32 4.64
C PRO A 35 4.48 16.41 5.86
N LEU A 36 3.38 15.66 5.84
CA LEU A 36 2.42 15.60 6.94
C LEU A 36 2.87 14.53 7.94
N GLY A 37 2.77 14.86 9.22
CA GLY A 37 2.85 13.83 10.28
C GLY A 37 1.72 12.81 10.09
N ARG A 38 1.99 11.52 10.41
CA ARG A 38 1.08 10.40 10.19
C ARG A 38 -0.36 10.66 10.68
N GLU A 39 -0.51 11.06 11.91
CA GLU A 39 -1.82 11.32 12.54
C GLU A 39 -2.62 12.37 11.75
N THR A 40 -1.95 13.47 11.36
CA THR A 40 -2.56 14.51 10.53
C THR A 40 -2.94 13.96 9.16
N ALA A 41 -2.06 13.18 8.53
CA ALA A 41 -2.34 12.57 7.22
C ALA A 41 -3.56 11.64 7.27
N LEU A 42 -3.63 10.75 8.27
CA LEU A 42 -4.77 9.84 8.45
C LEU A 42 -6.08 10.60 8.69
N ARG A 43 -6.04 11.65 9.51
CA ARG A 43 -7.22 12.49 9.77
C ARG A 43 -7.68 13.20 8.50
N VAL A 44 -6.77 13.88 7.79
CA VAL A 44 -7.09 14.57 6.54
C VAL A 44 -7.65 13.60 5.50
N LEU A 45 -7.02 12.44 5.34
CA LEU A 45 -7.49 11.42 4.39
C LEU A 45 -8.89 10.90 4.74
N ARG A 46 -9.26 10.79 6.02
CA ARG A 46 -10.60 10.31 6.45
C ARG A 46 -11.67 11.38 6.31
N GLU A 47 -11.38 12.60 6.76
CA GLU A 47 -12.38 13.62 7.04
C GLU A 47 -12.45 14.72 5.97
N GLY A 48 -11.34 14.95 5.23
CA GLY A 48 -11.27 15.99 4.21
C GLY A 48 -12.15 15.71 3.00
N GLU A 49 -12.51 16.74 2.26
CA GLU A 49 -13.24 16.64 0.99
C GLU A 49 -12.33 16.09 -0.09
N LEU A 50 -12.68 14.93 -0.69
CA LEU A 50 -11.90 14.30 -1.75
C LEU A 50 -12.34 14.80 -3.13
N VAL A 51 -11.43 15.43 -3.84
CA VAL A 51 -11.60 15.87 -5.24
C VAL A 51 -10.70 15.02 -6.13
N VAL A 52 -11.30 14.32 -7.10
CA VAL A 52 -10.53 13.56 -8.09
C VAL A 52 -10.01 14.50 -9.18
N VAL A 53 -8.70 14.49 -9.41
CA VAL A 53 -8.00 15.32 -10.41
C VAL A 53 -7.89 14.57 -11.74
N GLY A 54 -7.46 13.29 -11.69
CA GLY A 54 -7.24 12.49 -12.89
C GLY A 54 -7.11 11.01 -12.63
N ARG A 55 -7.04 10.20 -13.69
CA ARG A 55 -6.86 8.76 -13.63
C ARG A 55 -5.43 8.37 -13.97
N LEU A 56 -4.83 7.50 -13.15
CA LEU A 56 -3.52 6.91 -13.40
C LEU A 56 -3.64 5.79 -14.45
N LEU A 57 -3.05 6.00 -15.62
CA LEU A 57 -3.19 5.08 -16.78
C LEU A 57 -2.39 3.79 -16.64
N SER A 58 -1.27 3.83 -15.90
CA SER A 58 -0.38 2.68 -15.69
C SER A 58 -0.97 1.60 -14.76
N ALA A 59 -2.04 1.93 -14.02
CA ALA A 59 -2.65 1.00 -13.07
C ALA A 59 -3.62 0.03 -13.75
N SER A 60 -3.60 -1.26 -13.33
CA SER A 60 -4.51 -2.29 -13.83
C SER A 60 -5.95 -2.12 -13.35
N ASN A 61 -6.16 -1.55 -12.17
CA ASN A 61 -7.46 -1.19 -11.60
C ASN A 61 -7.77 0.29 -11.87
N ALA A 62 -9.02 0.72 -11.60
CA ALA A 62 -9.36 2.14 -11.65
C ALA A 62 -8.68 2.85 -10.47
N THR A 63 -7.60 3.55 -10.77
CA THR A 63 -6.79 4.27 -9.80
C THR A 63 -6.78 5.75 -10.16
N PHE A 64 -7.06 6.61 -9.19
CA PHE A 64 -7.18 8.03 -9.39
C PHE A 64 -6.19 8.80 -8.53
N PHE A 65 -5.64 9.85 -9.09
CA PHE A 65 -4.98 10.90 -8.33
C PHE A 65 -6.01 11.91 -7.87
N GLY A 66 -5.96 12.30 -6.61
CA GLY A 66 -6.89 13.23 -6.01
C GLY A 66 -6.23 14.14 -4.98
N LEU A 67 -6.99 15.15 -4.59
CA LEU A 67 -6.67 16.05 -3.49
C LEU A 67 -7.69 15.84 -2.38
N VAL A 68 -7.23 15.82 -1.15
CA VAL A 68 -8.07 15.82 0.03
C VAL A 68 -7.89 17.17 0.73
N GLU A 69 -8.98 17.90 0.85
CA GLU A 69 -9.00 19.26 1.39
C GLU A 69 -9.68 19.27 2.77
N GLU A 70 -8.96 19.64 3.79
CA GLU A 70 -9.52 19.96 5.10
C GLU A 70 -9.63 21.48 5.23
N ARG A 71 -10.84 21.98 5.48
CA ARG A 71 -11.06 23.40 5.67
C ARG A 71 -10.42 23.89 6.96
N GLY A 72 -9.74 25.02 6.88
CA GLY A 72 -9.23 25.69 8.07
C GLY A 72 -10.36 26.12 9.02
N SER A 73 -10.10 26.09 10.30
CA SER A 73 -10.98 26.59 11.34
C SER A 73 -10.20 27.46 12.33
N ASP A 74 -10.89 28.39 12.99
CA ASP A 74 -10.33 29.24 14.06
C ASP A 74 -9.02 29.96 13.68
N GLY A 75 -8.94 30.47 12.45
CA GLY A 75 -7.77 31.20 11.93
C GLY A 75 -6.60 30.33 11.52
N ARG A 76 -6.72 28.99 11.56
CA ARG A 76 -5.74 28.06 10.99
C ARG A 76 -5.97 27.88 9.51
N PRO A 77 -4.92 27.87 8.67
CA PRO A 77 -5.07 27.54 7.24
C PRO A 77 -5.59 26.12 7.08
N GLY A 78 -6.34 25.89 6.00
CA GLY A 78 -6.73 24.55 5.59
C GLY A 78 -5.51 23.71 5.17
N ILE A 79 -5.68 22.39 5.18
CA ILE A 79 -4.66 21.44 4.73
C ILE A 79 -5.14 20.80 3.43
N VAL A 80 -4.29 20.81 2.41
CA VAL A 80 -4.52 20.07 1.16
C VAL A 80 -3.45 19.00 1.05
N ALA A 81 -3.86 17.75 0.90
CA ALA A 81 -2.99 16.60 0.71
C ALA A 81 -3.29 15.89 -0.60
N SER A 82 -2.25 15.54 -1.35
CA SER A 82 -2.39 14.66 -2.52
C SER A 82 -2.58 13.21 -2.10
N CYS A 83 -3.40 12.46 -2.83
CA CYS A 83 -3.66 11.05 -2.54
C CYS A 83 -3.87 10.21 -3.80
N VAL A 84 -3.69 8.90 -3.64
CA VAL A 84 -4.21 7.87 -4.55
C VAL A 84 -5.55 7.40 -4.03
N TYR A 85 -6.58 7.38 -4.87
CA TYR A 85 -7.89 6.84 -4.55
C TYR A 85 -8.21 5.65 -5.46
N LYS A 86 -8.55 4.51 -4.85
CA LYS A 86 -8.92 3.27 -5.54
C LYS A 86 -10.32 2.83 -5.07
N PRO A 87 -11.39 3.15 -5.82
CA PRO A 87 -12.74 2.73 -5.48
C PRO A 87 -12.93 1.22 -5.66
N ILE A 88 -13.63 0.57 -4.74
CA ILE A 88 -13.94 -0.88 -4.79
C ILE A 88 -14.57 -1.27 -6.13
N ARG A 89 -15.55 -0.50 -6.61
CA ARG A 89 -16.21 -0.78 -7.89
C ARG A 89 -15.30 -0.68 -9.12
N GLY A 90 -14.09 -0.14 -8.95
CA GLY A 90 -13.06 -0.05 -9.99
C GLY A 90 -12.11 -1.23 -10.03
N GLU A 91 -12.23 -2.15 -9.09
CA GLU A 91 -11.43 -3.36 -9.02
C GLU A 91 -11.77 -4.33 -10.16
N ARG A 92 -10.76 -4.97 -10.71
CA ARG A 92 -10.93 -6.05 -11.69
C ARG A 92 -11.06 -7.37 -10.95
N PRO A 93 -12.06 -8.21 -11.27
CA PRO A 93 -12.17 -9.55 -10.71
C PRO A 93 -10.89 -10.37 -10.93
N LEU A 94 -10.44 -11.03 -9.89
CA LEU A 94 -9.29 -11.92 -9.88
C LEU A 94 -9.77 -13.33 -9.53
N ARG A 95 -9.12 -14.36 -10.08
CA ARG A 95 -9.55 -15.76 -9.85
C ARG A 95 -9.28 -16.22 -8.42
N ASP A 96 -8.33 -15.60 -7.75
CA ASP A 96 -7.72 -16.08 -6.53
C ASP A 96 -7.78 -15.08 -5.38
N PHE A 97 -8.56 -14.01 -5.55
CA PHE A 97 -8.95 -13.05 -4.52
C PHE A 97 -10.46 -12.77 -4.63
N PRO A 98 -11.18 -12.64 -3.52
CA PRO A 98 -12.60 -12.28 -3.55
C PRO A 98 -12.80 -10.91 -4.18
N ASP A 99 -13.86 -10.78 -4.97
CA ASP A 99 -14.21 -9.52 -5.62
C ASP A 99 -14.53 -8.44 -4.58
N GLY A 100 -14.09 -7.21 -4.84
CA GLY A 100 -14.39 -6.05 -3.99
C GLY A 100 -13.59 -5.99 -2.68
N THR A 101 -12.48 -6.72 -2.57
CA THR A 101 -11.70 -6.78 -1.31
C THR A 101 -10.31 -6.18 -1.39
N LEU A 102 -9.88 -5.70 -2.57
CA LEU A 102 -8.49 -5.23 -2.73
C LEU A 102 -8.24 -3.94 -1.95
N ALA A 103 -9.21 -3.03 -1.89
CA ALA A 103 -9.12 -1.81 -1.11
C ALA A 103 -8.96 -2.09 0.39
N CYS A 104 -9.73 -3.04 0.94
CA CYS A 104 -9.60 -3.47 2.34
C CYS A 104 -8.22 -4.05 2.64
N ARG A 105 -7.62 -4.79 1.71
CA ARG A 105 -6.28 -5.36 1.84
C ARG A 105 -5.18 -4.30 1.86
N GLU A 106 -5.31 -3.23 1.10
CA GLU A 106 -4.42 -2.07 1.14
C GLU A 106 -4.43 -1.42 2.54
N VAL A 107 -5.63 -1.22 3.11
CA VAL A 107 -5.80 -0.65 4.45
C VAL A 107 -5.27 -1.60 5.52
N ALA A 108 -5.55 -2.91 5.40
CA ALA A 108 -5.03 -3.93 6.30
C ALA A 108 -3.50 -4.00 6.28
N ALA A 109 -2.87 -3.86 5.10
CA ALA A 109 -1.42 -3.82 4.98
C ALA A 109 -0.81 -2.59 5.67
N HIS A 110 -1.46 -1.42 5.55
CA HIS A 110 -1.07 -0.22 6.31
C HIS A 110 -1.20 -0.46 7.82
N ALA A 111 -2.28 -1.05 8.31
CA ALA A 111 -2.46 -1.34 9.73
C ALA A 111 -1.35 -2.23 10.29
N VAL A 112 -0.95 -3.29 9.57
CA VAL A 112 0.19 -4.14 9.96
C VAL A 112 1.51 -3.36 9.95
N SER A 113 1.72 -2.52 8.94
CA SER A 113 2.92 -1.68 8.85
C SER A 113 3.01 -0.68 10.00
N GLU A 114 1.90 -0.04 10.37
CA GLU A 114 1.81 0.87 11.52
C GLU A 114 2.09 0.13 12.83
N ALA A 115 1.43 -1.01 13.05
CA ALA A 115 1.62 -1.84 14.23
C ALA A 115 3.06 -2.36 14.40
N SER A 116 3.79 -2.56 13.30
CA SER A 116 5.20 -2.96 13.33
C SER A 116 6.14 -1.85 13.80
N GLY A 117 5.71 -0.59 13.77
CA GLY A 117 6.56 0.58 14.03
C GLY A 117 7.58 0.87 12.93
N TRP A 118 7.57 0.14 11.81
CA TRP A 118 8.51 0.36 10.71
C TRP A 118 8.03 1.39 9.69
N ASP A 119 6.74 1.71 9.66
CA ASP A 119 6.15 2.70 8.77
C ASP A 119 6.50 2.49 7.29
N LEU A 120 6.38 1.26 6.82
CA LEU A 120 6.78 0.87 5.47
C LEU A 120 5.70 1.12 4.40
N ILE A 121 4.47 1.42 4.80
CA ILE A 121 3.34 1.66 3.90
C ILE A 121 2.79 3.05 4.18
N PRO A 122 2.56 3.88 3.15
CA PRO A 122 2.01 5.22 3.35
C PRO A 122 0.67 5.20 4.09
N PRO A 123 0.29 6.25 4.84
CA PRO A 123 -1.02 6.37 5.45
C PRO A 123 -2.14 6.04 4.48
N THR A 124 -2.97 5.05 4.83
CA THR A 124 -4.03 4.50 3.97
C THR A 124 -5.29 4.29 4.78
N VAL A 125 -6.43 4.73 4.27
CA VAL A 125 -7.74 4.65 4.94
C VAL A 125 -8.83 4.13 4.00
N MET A 126 -9.87 3.52 4.56
CA MET A 126 -11.15 3.33 3.85
C MET A 126 -11.98 4.61 3.96
N ARG A 127 -12.63 4.99 2.88
CA ARG A 127 -13.54 6.13 2.85
C ARG A 127 -14.50 6.09 1.67
N ASP A 128 -15.58 6.84 1.78
CA ASP A 128 -16.39 7.21 0.63
C ASP A 128 -15.69 8.28 -0.22
N GLY A 129 -15.91 8.19 -1.52
CA GLY A 129 -15.37 9.14 -2.49
C GLY A 129 -16.28 9.32 -3.71
N PRO A 130 -15.89 10.14 -4.70
CA PRO A 130 -16.72 10.46 -5.86
C PRO A 130 -17.17 9.25 -6.68
N PHE A 131 -16.44 8.13 -6.60
CA PHE A 131 -16.77 6.88 -7.28
C PHE A 131 -17.21 5.78 -6.32
N GLY A 132 -17.66 6.11 -5.12
CA GLY A 132 -18.13 5.18 -4.08
C GLY A 132 -17.05 4.86 -3.04
N GLU A 133 -17.30 3.86 -2.22
CA GLU A 133 -16.36 3.40 -1.21
C GLU A 133 -15.07 2.87 -1.82
N GLY A 134 -13.94 3.16 -1.18
CA GLY A 134 -12.62 2.71 -1.60
C GLY A 134 -11.53 3.13 -0.66
N MET A 135 -10.28 2.79 -0.98
CA MET A 135 -9.14 3.25 -0.20
C MET A 135 -8.62 4.58 -0.72
N ALA A 136 -8.15 5.42 0.21
CA ALA A 136 -7.33 6.60 -0.08
C ALA A 136 -5.98 6.46 0.62
N GLN A 137 -4.89 6.59 -0.14
CA GLN A 137 -3.52 6.50 0.34
C GLN A 137 -2.80 7.82 0.09
N LEU A 138 -2.05 8.30 1.08
CA LEU A 138 -1.25 9.52 0.95
C LEU A 138 -0.27 9.37 -0.22
N TRP A 139 -0.25 10.37 -1.10
CA TRP A 139 0.75 10.46 -2.16
C TRP A 139 2.11 10.79 -1.55
N MET A 140 3.13 10.05 -1.96
CA MET A 140 4.50 10.24 -1.50
C MET A 140 5.37 10.78 -2.62
N GLU A 141 6.15 11.79 -2.31
CA GLU A 141 7.19 12.29 -3.20
C GLU A 141 8.36 11.30 -3.22
N VAL A 142 8.72 10.85 -4.41
CA VAL A 142 9.79 9.85 -4.62
C VAL A 142 11.10 10.58 -4.89
N ASP A 143 12.19 10.04 -4.38
CA ASP A 143 13.53 10.47 -4.78
C ASP A 143 13.86 9.88 -6.15
N GLU A 144 13.68 10.66 -7.20
CA GLU A 144 13.93 10.26 -8.59
C GLU A 144 15.42 10.04 -8.91
N SER A 145 16.33 10.42 -8.01
CA SER A 145 17.76 10.14 -8.14
C SER A 145 18.10 8.67 -7.84
N VAL A 146 17.19 7.92 -7.21
CA VAL A 146 17.36 6.51 -6.84
C VAL A 146 16.75 5.60 -7.90
N ASP A 147 17.56 4.87 -8.62
CA ASP A 147 17.11 3.84 -9.57
C ASP A 147 16.80 2.53 -8.84
N MET A 148 15.51 2.26 -8.62
CA MET A 148 15.07 1.03 -7.96
C MET A 148 15.41 -0.25 -8.74
N MET A 149 15.63 -0.20 -10.04
CA MET A 149 16.12 -1.37 -10.81
C MET A 149 17.53 -1.77 -10.38
N VAL A 150 18.33 -0.81 -9.93
CA VAL A 150 19.68 -1.05 -9.41
C VAL A 150 19.62 -1.44 -7.94
N VAL A 151 18.89 -0.67 -7.13
CA VAL A 151 18.90 -0.77 -5.66
C VAL A 151 18.15 -2.00 -5.14
N VAL A 152 17.16 -2.51 -5.88
CA VAL A 152 16.29 -3.61 -5.41
C VAL A 152 17.06 -4.90 -5.04
N GLY A 153 18.27 -5.09 -5.58
CA GLY A 153 19.15 -6.21 -5.27
C GLY A 153 20.12 -5.98 -4.13
N ASP A 154 20.20 -4.76 -3.60
CA ASP A 154 21.17 -4.38 -2.56
C ASP A 154 20.83 -4.96 -1.20
N ASP A 155 21.83 -5.16 -0.35
CA ASP A 155 21.67 -5.54 1.06
C ASP A 155 21.35 -4.28 1.90
N SER A 156 20.15 -3.74 1.69
CA SER A 156 19.65 -2.55 2.37
C SER A 156 18.75 -2.93 3.55
N PRO A 157 18.96 -2.36 4.75
CA PRO A 157 18.07 -2.57 5.90
C PRO A 157 16.62 -2.18 5.61
N ALA A 158 16.38 -1.17 4.79
CA ALA A 158 15.04 -0.75 4.40
C ALA A 158 14.34 -1.82 3.55
N LEU A 159 15.03 -2.36 2.53
CA LEU A 159 14.50 -3.45 1.70
C LEU A 159 14.36 -4.75 2.49
N ARG A 160 15.26 -5.01 3.43
CA ARG A 160 15.21 -6.19 4.29
C ARG A 160 13.96 -6.18 5.19
N ARG A 161 13.62 -5.03 5.80
CA ARG A 161 12.37 -4.86 6.55
C ARG A 161 11.14 -5.07 5.65
N MET A 162 11.18 -4.54 4.43
CA MET A 162 10.11 -4.74 3.45
C MET A 162 9.94 -6.22 3.09
N ALA A 163 11.02 -6.99 2.96
CA ALA A 163 10.96 -8.43 2.71
C ALA A 163 10.31 -9.21 3.87
N VAL A 164 10.59 -8.83 5.12
CA VAL A 164 9.88 -9.39 6.30
C VAL A 164 8.41 -9.02 6.24
N MET A 165 8.10 -7.77 5.95
CA MET A 165 6.71 -7.30 5.83
C MET A 165 5.97 -8.07 4.74
N ASP A 166 6.53 -8.22 3.53
CA ASP A 166 5.93 -9.01 2.45
C ASP A 166 5.67 -10.46 2.87
N ALA A 167 6.56 -11.06 3.68
CA ALA A 167 6.36 -12.41 4.21
C ALA A 167 5.19 -12.48 5.21
N VAL A 168 5.04 -11.51 6.11
CA VAL A 168 3.90 -11.40 7.05
C VAL A 168 2.60 -11.22 6.28
N LEU A 169 2.58 -10.28 5.33
CA LEU A 169 1.41 -9.95 4.50
C LEU A 169 1.07 -11.03 3.47
N ASN A 170 1.99 -11.97 3.17
CA ASN A 170 1.88 -12.90 2.05
C ASN A 170 1.65 -12.16 0.73
N ASN A 171 2.44 -11.12 0.47
CA ASN A 171 2.30 -10.28 -0.72
C ASN A 171 2.52 -11.10 -2.00
N ALA A 172 1.53 -11.12 -2.89
CA ALA A 172 1.57 -11.92 -4.11
C ALA A 172 2.08 -11.14 -5.34
N ASP A 173 2.46 -9.87 -5.20
CA ASP A 173 2.84 -9.04 -6.36
C ASP A 173 3.82 -7.90 -6.02
N ARG A 174 4.78 -8.08 -5.10
CA ARG A 174 5.78 -7.04 -4.83
C ARG A 174 6.74 -6.89 -6.01
N LYS A 175 6.55 -5.82 -6.78
CA LYS A 175 7.41 -5.41 -7.90
C LYS A 175 8.40 -4.33 -7.46
N GLY A 176 9.45 -4.12 -8.24
CA GLY A 176 10.37 -2.99 -8.03
C GLY A 176 9.66 -1.64 -8.15
N GLY A 177 8.75 -1.49 -9.10
CA GLY A 177 7.94 -0.27 -9.25
C GLY A 177 6.93 0.00 -8.11
N HIS A 178 6.72 -0.96 -7.18
CA HIS A 178 5.92 -0.76 -5.97
C HIS A 178 6.75 -0.30 -4.77
N LEU A 179 8.04 -0.08 -4.95
CA LEU A 179 8.97 0.42 -3.92
C LEU A 179 9.27 1.89 -4.19
N LEU A 180 8.95 2.74 -3.26
CA LEU A 180 9.10 4.19 -3.35
C LEU A 180 10.28 4.63 -2.49
N PRO A 181 11.45 4.92 -3.07
CA PRO A 181 12.55 5.52 -2.34
C PRO A 181 12.22 6.97 -1.98
N LEU A 182 12.49 7.36 -0.74
CA LEU A 182 12.31 8.72 -0.26
C LEU A 182 13.66 9.40 -0.05
N SER A 183 13.68 10.73 -0.10
CA SER A 183 14.90 11.55 0.08
C SER A 183 15.54 11.40 1.46
N ASP A 184 14.83 10.90 2.46
CA ASP A 184 15.34 10.60 3.79
C ASP A 184 15.94 9.19 3.95
N GLY A 185 16.04 8.43 2.83
CA GLY A 185 16.60 7.08 2.77
C GLY A 185 15.61 5.96 3.14
N ARG A 186 14.36 6.27 3.47
CA ARG A 186 13.31 5.26 3.63
C ARG A 186 12.89 4.71 2.27
N ILE A 187 12.39 3.48 2.28
CA ILE A 187 11.73 2.87 1.12
C ILE A 187 10.34 2.44 1.57
N LEU A 188 9.30 2.98 0.94
CA LEU A 188 7.91 2.61 1.21
C LEU A 188 7.39 1.62 0.18
N GLY A 189 6.43 0.78 0.57
CA GLY A 189 5.75 -0.16 -0.31
C GLY A 189 4.31 0.28 -0.60
N VAL A 190 3.92 0.28 -1.86
CA VAL A 190 2.56 0.56 -2.32
C VAL A 190 1.98 -0.61 -3.10
N ASP A 191 0.72 -0.52 -3.50
CA ASP A 191 -0.01 -1.54 -4.25
C ASP A 191 -0.06 -2.90 -3.54
N ASN A 192 -0.57 -2.87 -2.29
CA ASN A 192 -0.66 -4.03 -1.39
C ASN A 192 -2.02 -4.76 -1.48
N GLY A 193 -2.81 -4.52 -2.52
CA GLY A 193 -4.13 -5.14 -2.71
C GLY A 193 -4.09 -6.67 -2.87
N LEU A 194 -2.93 -7.23 -3.25
CA LEU A 194 -2.74 -8.68 -3.42
C LEU A 194 -2.03 -9.32 -2.21
N CYS A 195 -2.40 -8.91 -1.01
CA CYS A 195 -1.92 -9.44 0.27
C CYS A 195 -2.96 -10.32 0.97
N PHE A 196 -2.56 -10.99 2.03
CA PHE A 196 -3.40 -11.73 2.97
C PHE A 196 -4.11 -12.98 2.42
N ALA A 197 -3.76 -13.47 1.25
CA ALA A 197 -4.31 -14.75 0.80
C ALA A 197 -4.09 -15.86 1.85
N VAL A 198 -5.08 -16.76 1.99
CA VAL A 198 -4.99 -17.90 2.94
C VAL A 198 -3.89 -18.86 2.51
N GLU A 199 -3.85 -19.18 1.21
CA GLU A 199 -2.78 -20.01 0.65
C GLU A 199 -1.46 -19.24 0.56
N PRO A 200 -0.32 -19.92 0.73
CA PRO A 200 0.98 -19.32 0.49
C PRO A 200 1.10 -18.82 -0.96
N LYS A 201 1.30 -17.51 -1.11
CA LYS A 201 1.38 -16.85 -2.43
C LYS A 201 2.50 -15.82 -2.52
N LEU A 202 3.43 -15.81 -1.56
CA LEU A 202 4.50 -14.82 -1.55
C LEU A 202 5.25 -14.77 -2.88
N ARG A 203 5.16 -13.62 -3.56
CA ARG A 203 5.88 -13.30 -4.80
C ARG A 203 6.44 -11.90 -4.66
N THR A 204 7.74 -11.80 -4.68
CA THR A 204 8.43 -10.55 -4.43
C THR A 204 9.73 -10.49 -5.25
N VAL A 205 10.21 -9.28 -5.52
CA VAL A 205 11.56 -9.08 -6.07
C VAL A 205 12.63 -9.14 -4.97
N LEU A 206 12.24 -9.25 -3.69
CA LEU A 206 13.13 -9.16 -2.52
C LEU A 206 13.51 -10.54 -1.98
N TRP A 207 14.11 -11.41 -2.82
CA TRP A 207 14.51 -12.77 -2.42
C TRP A 207 15.99 -12.90 -2.00
N GLN A 208 16.75 -11.83 -1.93
CA GLN A 208 18.17 -11.87 -1.58
C GLN A 208 18.43 -12.45 -0.18
N TRP A 209 17.47 -12.34 0.75
CA TRP A 209 17.59 -12.89 2.12
C TRP A 209 16.92 -14.26 2.32
N ARG A 210 16.38 -14.91 1.26
CA ARG A 210 15.69 -16.20 1.37
C ARG A 210 16.53 -17.22 2.16
N GLY A 211 15.94 -17.84 3.18
CA GLY A 211 16.57 -18.82 4.05
C GLY A 211 17.60 -18.28 5.03
N LEU A 212 17.97 -16.98 4.95
CA LEU A 212 18.86 -16.36 5.94
C LEU A 212 18.16 -16.17 7.29
N PRO A 213 18.89 -16.13 8.40
CA PRO A 213 18.30 -15.82 9.71
C PRO A 213 17.68 -14.43 9.74
N LEU A 214 16.57 -14.30 10.46
CA LEU A 214 16.09 -13.01 10.94
C LEU A 214 17.05 -12.50 12.02
N ASP A 215 17.30 -11.20 12.06
CA ASP A 215 18.02 -10.58 13.15
C ASP A 215 17.14 -10.40 14.40
N ASP A 216 17.73 -10.00 15.51
CA ASP A 216 17.00 -9.86 16.77
C ASP A 216 15.96 -8.73 16.75
N GLN A 217 16.18 -7.67 15.96
CA GLN A 217 15.20 -6.58 15.79
C GLN A 217 14.00 -7.06 14.96
N GLU A 218 14.24 -7.78 13.88
CA GLU A 218 13.20 -8.36 13.03
C GLU A 218 12.35 -9.36 13.84
N VAL A 219 13.01 -10.24 14.62
CA VAL A 219 12.30 -11.17 15.50
C VAL A 219 11.47 -10.44 16.55
N ALA A 220 12.00 -9.39 17.17
CA ALA A 220 11.27 -8.61 18.17
C ALA A 220 10.02 -7.95 17.57
N VAL A 221 10.12 -7.37 16.36
CA VAL A 221 8.96 -6.77 15.68
C VAL A 221 7.94 -7.82 15.27
N VAL A 222 8.36 -8.96 14.75
CA VAL A 222 7.43 -10.06 14.39
C VAL A 222 6.75 -10.62 15.64
N ALA A 223 7.45 -10.71 16.79
CA ALA A 223 6.86 -11.12 18.07
C ALA A 223 5.82 -10.11 18.56
N HIS A 224 6.14 -8.82 18.49
CA HIS A 224 5.21 -7.76 18.83
C HIS A 224 3.94 -7.79 17.97
N LEU A 225 4.08 -8.01 16.66
CA LEU A 225 2.92 -8.20 15.78
C LEU A 225 2.09 -9.42 16.22
N GLY A 226 2.73 -10.52 16.63
CA GLY A 226 2.05 -11.71 17.18
C GLY A 226 1.19 -11.38 18.41
N GLU A 227 1.73 -10.61 19.36
CA GLU A 227 1.00 -10.16 20.54
C GLU A 227 -0.20 -9.28 20.17
N LEU A 228 -0.03 -8.35 19.22
CA LEU A 228 -1.09 -7.46 18.74
C LEU A 228 -2.16 -8.20 17.94
N MET A 229 -1.83 -9.31 17.27
CA MET A 229 -2.83 -10.16 16.59
C MET A 229 -3.85 -10.78 17.55
N GLU A 230 -3.49 -10.96 18.82
CA GLU A 230 -4.41 -11.45 19.86
C GLU A 230 -5.32 -10.34 20.43
N THR A 231 -5.07 -9.09 20.07
CA THR A 231 -5.74 -7.90 20.60
C THR A 231 -6.12 -6.91 19.48
N SER A 232 -5.63 -5.69 19.56
CA SER A 232 -6.05 -4.55 18.72
C SER A 232 -5.83 -4.75 17.23
N LEU A 233 -4.71 -5.32 16.82
CA LEU A 233 -4.45 -5.55 15.40
C LEU A 233 -5.36 -6.65 14.84
N GLY A 234 -5.56 -7.74 15.60
CA GLY A 234 -6.47 -8.81 15.20
C GLY A 234 -7.91 -8.35 15.05
N GLU A 235 -8.40 -7.50 15.95
CA GLU A 235 -9.71 -6.85 15.85
C GLU A 235 -9.80 -5.96 14.62
N GLN A 236 -8.83 -5.09 14.40
CA GLN A 236 -8.79 -4.18 13.24
C GLN A 236 -8.73 -4.95 11.91
N LEU A 237 -7.91 -6.01 11.81
CA LEU A 237 -7.86 -6.86 10.63
C LEU A 237 -9.17 -7.63 10.41
N GLY A 238 -9.88 -8.00 11.48
CA GLY A 238 -11.18 -8.67 11.43
C GLY A 238 -12.28 -7.82 10.80
N GLU A 239 -12.16 -6.49 10.79
CA GLU A 239 -13.08 -5.58 10.10
C GLU A 239 -12.81 -5.50 8.58
N LEU A 240 -11.59 -5.86 8.13
CA LEU A 240 -11.10 -5.66 6.77
C LEU A 240 -10.95 -6.98 5.99
N LEU A 241 -10.73 -8.08 6.69
CA LEU A 241 -10.38 -9.39 6.13
C LEU A 241 -11.32 -10.48 6.65
N THR A 242 -11.38 -11.58 5.96
CA THR A 242 -12.11 -12.77 6.46
C THR A 242 -11.40 -13.40 7.67
N PRO A 243 -12.14 -14.09 8.55
CA PRO A 243 -11.53 -14.80 9.69
C PRO A 243 -10.44 -15.80 9.27
N ALA A 244 -10.58 -16.42 8.09
CA ALA A 244 -9.59 -17.35 7.56
C ALA A 244 -8.27 -16.67 7.17
N GLU A 245 -8.34 -15.45 6.64
CA GLU A 245 -7.19 -14.63 6.28
C GLU A 245 -6.47 -14.07 7.50
N VAL A 246 -7.22 -13.62 8.51
CA VAL A 246 -6.66 -13.21 9.82
C VAL A 246 -5.91 -14.38 10.45
N ALA A 247 -6.56 -15.56 10.56
CA ALA A 247 -5.91 -16.75 11.09
C ALA A 247 -4.69 -17.20 10.27
N ALA A 248 -4.71 -17.03 8.94
CA ALA A 248 -3.56 -17.33 8.10
C ALA A 248 -2.41 -16.34 8.35
N THR A 249 -2.69 -15.09 8.66
CA THR A 249 -1.69 -14.07 9.02
C THR A 249 -1.01 -14.42 10.33
N THR A 250 -1.79 -14.79 11.37
CA THR A 250 -1.25 -15.28 12.65
C THR A 250 -0.31 -16.49 12.43
N ARG A 251 -0.75 -17.48 11.65
CA ARG A 251 0.10 -18.66 11.36
C ARG A 251 1.41 -18.30 10.64
N ARG A 252 1.45 -17.29 9.79
CA ARG A 252 2.68 -16.82 9.12
C ARG A 252 3.63 -16.16 10.12
N ILE A 253 3.10 -15.32 11.01
CA ILE A 253 3.85 -14.70 12.11
C ILE A 253 4.47 -15.80 12.99
N ASP A 254 3.66 -16.77 13.44
CA ASP A 254 4.13 -17.93 14.24
C ASP A 254 5.21 -18.74 13.50
N GLY A 255 5.05 -18.91 12.20
CA GLY A 255 6.02 -19.58 11.34
C GLY A 255 7.36 -18.84 11.31
N LEU A 256 7.35 -17.52 11.13
CA LEU A 256 8.56 -16.70 11.15
C LEU A 256 9.26 -16.76 12.52
N LEU A 257 8.51 -16.69 13.63
CA LEU A 257 9.06 -16.78 14.99
C LEU A 257 9.66 -18.15 15.28
N ARG A 258 8.98 -19.23 14.84
CA ARG A 258 9.44 -20.61 15.05
C ARG A 258 10.72 -20.92 14.28
N HIS A 259 10.79 -20.49 13.01
CA HIS A 259 11.93 -20.82 12.16
C HIS A 259 13.05 -19.77 12.25
N ARG A 260 12.74 -18.56 12.66
CA ARG A 260 13.65 -17.40 12.75
C ARG A 260 14.44 -17.18 11.46
N ARG A 261 13.80 -17.38 10.30
CA ARG A 261 14.40 -17.27 8.98
C ARG A 261 13.42 -16.70 7.98
N PHE A 262 13.96 -15.99 6.99
CA PHE A 262 13.19 -15.63 5.79
C PHE A 262 12.66 -16.89 5.10
N PRO A 263 11.43 -16.84 4.56
CA PRO A 263 10.86 -17.96 3.82
C PRO A 263 11.68 -18.28 2.57
N LEU A 264 11.53 -19.52 2.09
CA LEU A 264 11.98 -19.93 0.77
C LEU A 264 10.86 -19.77 -0.23
N PRO A 265 11.17 -19.48 -1.53
CA PRO A 265 10.16 -19.46 -2.57
C PRO A 265 9.54 -20.87 -2.74
N ASP A 266 8.22 -20.88 -3.03
CA ASP A 266 7.52 -22.13 -3.36
C ASP A 266 8.04 -22.67 -4.71
N PRO A 267 8.59 -23.90 -4.76
CA PRO A 267 9.12 -24.47 -6.00
C PRO A 267 8.06 -24.71 -7.10
N ASN A 268 6.78 -24.72 -6.73
CA ASN A 268 5.64 -25.00 -7.62
C ASN A 268 4.97 -23.73 -8.15
N ARG A 269 5.47 -22.54 -7.78
CA ARG A 269 4.90 -21.25 -8.17
C ARG A 269 6.00 -20.27 -8.62
N PRO A 270 5.69 -19.34 -9.54
CA PRO A 270 6.61 -18.25 -9.84
C PRO A 270 6.94 -17.46 -8.57
N ALA A 271 8.23 -17.36 -8.25
CA ALA A 271 8.71 -16.65 -7.05
C ALA A 271 8.63 -15.12 -7.21
N VAL A 272 8.77 -14.62 -8.45
CA VAL A 272 8.79 -13.20 -8.77
C VAL A 272 7.55 -12.85 -9.61
N PRO A 273 6.90 -11.70 -9.36
CA PRO A 273 5.81 -11.24 -10.21
C PRO A 273 6.30 -10.89 -11.62
N TRP A 274 5.39 -10.93 -12.60
CA TRP A 274 5.70 -10.54 -13.97
C TRP A 274 4.75 -9.44 -14.46
N PRO A 275 5.27 -8.34 -15.07
CA PRO A 275 6.69 -7.96 -15.09
C PRO A 275 7.20 -7.65 -13.68
N PRO A 276 8.53 -7.74 -13.41
CA PRO A 276 9.10 -7.48 -12.08
C PRO A 276 9.18 -5.98 -11.73
N PHE A 277 8.99 -5.10 -12.73
CA PHE A 277 8.99 -3.64 -12.64
C PHE A 277 7.82 -3.05 -13.43
#